data_3eea5411a621da589c9ae9ede9350fda
#
_entry.id   3eea5411a621da589c9ae9ede9350fda
#
_cell.length_a   1.000
_cell.length_b   1.000
_cell.length_c   1.000
_cell.angle_alpha   90.00
_cell.angle_beta   90.00
_cell.angle_gamma   90.00
#
_symmetry.space_group_name_H-M   'P 1'
#
loop_
_entity.id
_entity.type
_entity.pdbx_description
1 polymer ?
#
loop_
_entity_poly.entity_id
_entity_poly.type
_entity_poly.pdbx_seq_one_letter_code
_entity_poly.pdbx_strand_id
1 'polypeptide(L)'
;MKILITGASGFVASQIIPHLRASGAELVLISRDVAALRAHYPECASGDYDAWDSLAEGVDAVLHLAAKNNDADGGAETFHNVNVGLLRDVLRKTKKSGIAQLIFASSLHARPETASKSHYATSKMAAEKLLEDQCSLALRIYQLAAVYGTELAGNLAIVTKLPTPVRPALLKILGALRPTLQARRLADEILNAVNDPRSERKILTDQQRDNPAFTLCKRGMDLVFAATVGLLFWWLIAIVWLAVKLTSEGPGIFAQQRVGQHGKPFICYKFRTMKKDTKQAGTHELTNTSVTKIGKLLRKTKVDELPQIINLLKGDMSLIGPRPCLPTQIELIEARRSLGVLDVRPGISGLSQIRNIDMSTPKALAQSDAEYIALRSLPLELKIILATATGSGQGDKTRDT
;
A
#
# COMPACT_ATOMS: atom_id res chain seq x y z
N MET A 1 -9.21 15.61 23.40
CA MET A 1 -9.13 16.06 22.01
C MET A 1 -10.53 16.21 21.47
N LYS A 2 -10.77 17.27 20.69
CA LYS A 2 -12.07 17.59 20.10
C LYS A 2 -11.98 17.55 18.58
N ILE A 3 -12.79 16.71 17.94
CA ILE A 3 -12.73 16.45 16.49
C ILE A 3 -14.05 16.86 15.84
N LEU A 4 -14.00 17.74 14.84
CA LEU A 4 -15.14 18.09 14.03
C LEU A 4 -15.20 17.17 12.81
N ILE A 5 -16.31 16.44 12.64
CA ILE A 5 -16.50 15.46 11.58
C ILE A 5 -17.56 15.97 10.61
N THR A 6 -17.18 16.20 9.35
CA THR A 6 -18.14 16.53 8.30
C THR A 6 -18.55 15.27 7.53
N GLY A 7 -19.80 15.22 7.09
CA GLY A 7 -20.37 14.00 6.51
C GLY A 7 -20.68 12.94 7.56
N ALA A 8 -20.98 13.38 8.77
CA ALA A 8 -21.18 12.53 9.95
C ALA A 8 -22.36 11.55 9.84
N SER A 9 -23.34 11.79 8.94
CA SER A 9 -24.42 10.84 8.63
C SER A 9 -24.04 9.77 7.61
N GLY A 10 -22.80 9.80 7.08
CA GLY A 10 -22.34 8.85 6.08
C GLY A 10 -21.91 7.50 6.67
N PHE A 11 -21.84 6.46 5.82
CA PHE A 11 -21.46 5.10 6.22
C PHE A 11 -20.11 5.03 6.96
N VAL A 12 -19.06 5.66 6.45
CA VAL A 12 -17.74 5.62 7.11
C VAL A 12 -17.82 6.24 8.50
N ALA A 13 -18.52 7.37 8.64
CA ALA A 13 -18.71 8.03 9.92
C ALA A 13 -19.46 7.13 10.92
N SER A 14 -20.56 6.48 10.50
CA SER A 14 -21.31 5.58 11.38
C SER A 14 -20.47 4.43 11.93
N GLN A 15 -19.48 3.96 11.15
CA GLN A 15 -18.61 2.88 11.58
C GLN A 15 -17.48 3.33 12.52
N ILE A 16 -16.98 4.57 12.41
CA ILE A 16 -15.84 5.04 13.21
C ILE A 16 -16.24 5.84 14.45
N ILE A 17 -17.36 6.57 14.44
CA ILE A 17 -17.84 7.39 15.56
C ILE A 17 -17.88 6.60 16.89
N PRO A 18 -18.42 5.36 16.95
CA PRO A 18 -18.42 4.59 18.18
C PRO A 18 -17.02 4.32 18.74
N HIS A 19 -16.02 4.08 17.86
CA HIS A 19 -14.64 3.83 18.27
C HIS A 19 -13.93 5.10 18.76
N LEU A 20 -14.15 6.24 18.07
CA LEU A 20 -13.58 7.52 18.48
C LEU A 20 -14.12 7.95 19.86
N ARG A 21 -15.43 7.77 20.10
CA ARG A 21 -16.06 8.04 21.39
C ARG A 21 -15.53 7.14 22.50
N ALA A 22 -15.45 5.85 22.23
CA ALA A 22 -14.90 4.88 23.19
C ALA A 22 -13.46 5.21 23.62
N SER A 23 -12.73 5.95 22.80
CA SER A 23 -11.36 6.43 23.10
C SER A 23 -11.35 7.78 23.85
N GLY A 24 -12.52 8.33 24.23
CA GLY A 24 -12.64 9.57 24.98
C GLY A 24 -12.52 10.84 24.13
N ALA A 25 -12.64 10.76 22.81
CA ALA A 25 -12.67 11.95 21.95
C ALA A 25 -14.02 12.67 22.06
N GLU A 26 -13.98 14.00 22.22
CA GLU A 26 -15.14 14.86 22.07
C GLU A 26 -15.42 15.06 20.57
N LEU A 27 -16.65 14.82 20.14
CA LEU A 27 -17.01 14.88 18.72
C LEU A 27 -18.02 15.97 18.46
N VAL A 28 -17.76 16.75 17.39
CA VAL A 28 -18.70 17.70 16.79
C VAL A 28 -19.09 17.16 15.42
N LEU A 29 -20.39 16.93 15.22
CA LEU A 29 -20.90 16.25 14.04
C LEU A 29 -21.60 17.21 13.09
N ILE A 30 -21.10 17.34 11.87
CA ILE A 30 -21.68 18.20 10.82
C ILE A 30 -22.29 17.35 9.71
N SER A 31 -23.58 17.58 9.44
CA SER A 31 -24.31 16.96 8.34
C SER A 31 -25.44 17.85 7.85
N ARG A 32 -25.96 17.59 6.66
CA ARG A 32 -27.21 18.19 6.16
C ARG A 32 -28.44 17.67 6.91
N ASP A 33 -28.39 16.43 7.36
CA ASP A 33 -29.46 15.80 8.17
C ASP A 33 -29.05 15.81 9.65
N VAL A 34 -29.31 16.96 10.27
CA VAL A 34 -29.03 17.17 11.71
C VAL A 34 -29.99 16.37 12.61
N ALA A 35 -31.23 16.15 12.16
CA ALA A 35 -32.22 15.41 12.94
C ALA A 35 -31.79 13.95 13.13
N ALA A 36 -31.31 13.29 12.06
CA ALA A 36 -30.75 11.95 12.13
C ALA A 36 -29.51 11.87 13.04
N LEU A 37 -28.63 12.87 13.02
CA LEU A 37 -27.47 12.91 13.93
C LEU A 37 -27.86 12.98 15.39
N ARG A 38 -28.79 13.87 15.74
CA ARG A 38 -29.29 14.03 17.12
C ARG A 38 -30.00 12.79 17.64
N ALA A 39 -30.71 12.09 16.76
CA ALA A 39 -31.36 10.83 17.11
C ALA A 39 -30.38 9.70 17.42
N HIS A 40 -29.27 9.59 16.62
CA HIS A 40 -28.28 8.51 16.77
C HIS A 40 -27.18 8.84 17.80
N TYR A 41 -26.81 10.11 17.94
CA TYR A 41 -25.72 10.58 18.79
C TYR A 41 -26.15 11.80 19.62
N PRO A 42 -27.15 11.65 20.51
CA PRO A 42 -27.73 12.77 21.27
C PRO A 42 -26.71 13.47 22.19
N GLU A 43 -25.65 12.78 22.55
CA GLU A 43 -24.60 13.29 23.43
C GLU A 43 -23.49 14.06 22.67
N CYS A 44 -23.52 14.04 21.32
CA CYS A 44 -22.55 14.79 20.51
C CYS A 44 -23.14 16.15 20.10
N ALA A 45 -22.32 17.20 20.17
CA ALA A 45 -22.69 18.46 19.56
C ALA A 45 -22.89 18.27 18.05
N SER A 46 -24.01 18.73 17.51
CA SER A 46 -24.33 18.50 16.09
C SER A 46 -25.04 19.68 15.45
N GLY A 47 -24.72 19.92 14.18
CA GLY A 47 -25.29 20.97 13.35
C GLY A 47 -25.10 20.75 11.86
N ASP A 48 -25.59 21.70 11.10
CA ASP A 48 -25.28 21.82 9.66
C ASP A 48 -24.03 22.67 9.41
N TYR A 49 -23.75 22.94 8.13
CA TYR A 49 -22.60 23.76 7.75
C TYR A 49 -22.76 25.23 8.11
N ASP A 50 -23.98 25.74 8.37
CA ASP A 50 -24.25 27.14 8.76
C ASP A 50 -23.97 27.33 10.26
N ALA A 51 -24.15 26.30 11.07
CA ALA A 51 -23.80 26.28 12.48
C ALA A 51 -22.29 26.16 12.77
N TRP A 52 -21.44 26.12 11.74
CA TRP A 52 -20.00 25.88 11.87
C TRP A 52 -19.30 26.80 12.87
N ASP A 53 -19.51 28.12 12.75
CA ASP A 53 -18.78 29.12 13.56
C ASP A 53 -19.06 28.95 15.07
N SER A 54 -20.26 28.52 15.47
CA SER A 54 -20.61 28.23 16.88
C SER A 54 -20.09 26.86 17.37
N LEU A 55 -19.89 25.92 16.48
CA LEU A 55 -19.48 24.54 16.82
C LEU A 55 -17.96 24.32 16.75
N ALA A 56 -17.24 25.19 16.07
CA ALA A 56 -15.82 25.04 15.81
C ALA A 56 -14.91 25.47 16.98
N GLU A 57 -15.47 26.03 18.05
CA GLU A 57 -14.70 26.49 19.21
C GLU A 57 -14.01 25.33 19.93
N GLY A 58 -12.71 25.47 20.16
CA GLY A 58 -11.88 24.46 20.82
C GLY A 58 -11.67 23.17 20.04
N VAL A 59 -11.95 23.13 18.73
CA VAL A 59 -11.72 21.98 17.87
C VAL A 59 -10.23 21.86 17.52
N ASP A 60 -9.65 20.69 17.79
CA ASP A 60 -8.23 20.39 17.47
C ASP A 60 -8.02 20.04 16.00
N ALA A 61 -8.94 19.30 15.39
CA ALA A 61 -8.85 18.86 14.00
C ALA A 61 -10.21 18.73 13.32
N VAL A 62 -10.23 18.95 11.99
CA VAL A 62 -11.38 18.65 11.14
C VAL A 62 -11.13 17.34 10.40
N LEU A 63 -12.06 16.38 10.55
CA LEU A 63 -12.13 15.16 9.76
C LEU A 63 -13.17 15.31 8.66
N HIS A 64 -12.75 15.43 7.41
CA HIS A 64 -13.65 15.59 6.27
C HIS A 64 -13.95 14.24 5.61
N LEU A 65 -15.14 13.70 5.90
CA LEU A 65 -15.68 12.46 5.32
C LEU A 65 -16.77 12.72 4.28
N ALA A 66 -17.30 13.96 4.22
CA ALA A 66 -18.37 14.28 3.29
C ALA A 66 -17.94 14.07 1.85
N ALA A 67 -18.67 13.23 1.13
CA ALA A 67 -18.42 12.96 -0.27
C ALA A 67 -19.70 12.42 -0.95
N LYS A 68 -19.83 12.69 -2.25
CA LYS A 68 -20.69 11.91 -3.14
C LYS A 68 -19.90 10.65 -3.50
N ASN A 69 -20.40 9.48 -3.11
CA ASN A 69 -19.71 8.19 -3.27
C ASN A 69 -19.84 7.65 -4.71
N ASN A 70 -19.11 6.59 -5.03
CA ASN A 70 -19.04 6.01 -6.37
C ASN A 70 -20.37 5.38 -6.83
N ASP A 71 -21.24 4.99 -5.91
CA ASP A 71 -22.53 4.33 -6.22
C ASP A 71 -23.68 5.35 -6.40
N ALA A 72 -23.39 6.65 -6.25
CA ALA A 72 -24.39 7.71 -6.38
C ALA A 72 -24.52 8.17 -7.84
N ASP A 73 -25.76 8.40 -8.28
CA ASP A 73 -26.06 8.93 -9.60
C ASP A 73 -25.62 10.37 -9.79
N GLY A 74 -25.20 10.73 -10.99
CA GLY A 74 -24.88 12.11 -11.37
C GLY A 74 -23.72 12.23 -12.34
N GLY A 75 -23.67 13.35 -13.04
CA GLY A 75 -22.59 13.68 -13.97
C GLY A 75 -21.34 14.25 -13.28
N ALA A 76 -20.28 14.46 -14.07
CA ALA A 76 -18.98 14.97 -13.61
C ALA A 76 -19.10 16.25 -12.77
N GLU A 77 -19.94 17.19 -13.18
CA GLU A 77 -20.15 18.45 -12.47
C GLU A 77 -20.71 18.25 -11.07
N THR A 78 -21.70 17.36 -10.92
CA THR A 78 -22.28 17.05 -9.60
C THR A 78 -21.26 16.46 -8.64
N PHE A 79 -20.41 15.53 -9.13
CA PHE A 79 -19.31 14.98 -8.32
C PHE A 79 -18.27 16.05 -7.97
N HIS A 80 -17.96 16.93 -8.92
CA HIS A 80 -16.99 18.00 -8.68
C HIS A 80 -17.52 18.99 -7.62
N ASN A 81 -18.77 19.46 -7.78
CA ASN A 81 -19.36 20.42 -6.85
C ASN A 81 -19.42 19.87 -5.42
N VAL A 82 -19.78 18.60 -5.24
CA VAL A 82 -19.85 17.99 -3.90
C VAL A 82 -18.45 17.66 -3.36
N ASN A 83 -17.58 16.99 -4.15
CA ASN A 83 -16.33 16.47 -3.62
C ASN A 83 -15.20 17.51 -3.59
N VAL A 84 -15.25 18.53 -4.45
CA VAL A 84 -14.24 19.60 -4.52
C VAL A 84 -14.80 20.92 -4.00
N GLY A 85 -16.01 21.30 -4.41
CA GLY A 85 -16.64 22.57 -3.98
C GLY A 85 -16.87 22.60 -2.47
N LEU A 86 -17.54 21.59 -1.91
CA LEU A 86 -17.76 21.51 -0.46
C LEU A 86 -16.42 21.43 0.32
N LEU A 87 -15.43 20.70 -0.19
CA LEU A 87 -14.11 20.62 0.45
C LEU A 87 -13.42 21.99 0.49
N ARG A 88 -13.54 22.79 -0.57
CA ARG A 88 -13.01 24.17 -0.60
C ARG A 88 -13.67 25.04 0.49
N ASP A 89 -14.99 24.92 0.67
CA ASP A 89 -15.72 25.65 1.71
C ASP A 89 -15.30 25.18 3.12
N VAL A 90 -15.14 23.87 3.32
CA VAL A 90 -14.65 23.30 4.59
C VAL A 90 -13.23 23.81 4.87
N LEU A 91 -12.32 23.79 3.90
CA LEU A 91 -10.96 24.31 4.07
C LEU A 91 -10.97 25.79 4.47
N ARG A 92 -11.80 26.61 3.81
CA ARG A 92 -11.94 28.04 4.14
C ARG A 92 -12.47 28.23 5.58
N LYS A 93 -13.52 27.51 5.97
CA LYS A 93 -14.09 27.56 7.33
C LYS A 93 -13.08 27.09 8.37
N THR A 94 -12.36 26.00 8.12
CA THR A 94 -11.30 25.47 9.00
C THR A 94 -10.22 26.52 9.26
N LYS A 95 -9.74 27.19 8.21
CA LYS A 95 -8.76 28.28 8.32
C LYS A 95 -9.31 29.49 9.10
N LYS A 96 -10.54 29.90 8.81
CA LYS A 96 -11.21 31.04 9.50
C LYS A 96 -11.36 30.77 10.99
N SER A 97 -11.67 29.54 11.39
CA SER A 97 -11.83 29.13 12.79
C SER A 97 -10.51 28.91 13.53
N GLY A 98 -9.35 29.09 12.89
CA GLY A 98 -8.02 28.90 13.50
C GLY A 98 -7.68 27.43 13.82
N ILE A 99 -8.41 26.47 13.25
CA ILE A 99 -8.14 25.04 13.47
C ILE A 99 -6.86 24.63 12.73
N ALA A 100 -5.91 24.01 13.43
CA ALA A 100 -4.57 23.77 12.93
C ALA A 100 -4.47 22.60 11.95
N GLN A 101 -5.41 21.66 11.97
CA GLN A 101 -5.30 20.39 11.23
C GLN A 101 -6.56 20.05 10.42
N LEU A 102 -6.32 19.56 9.19
CA LEU A 102 -7.35 18.96 8.33
C LEU A 102 -6.97 17.52 7.98
N ILE A 103 -7.87 16.58 8.27
CA ILE A 103 -7.75 15.16 7.89
C ILE A 103 -8.79 14.91 6.79
N PHE A 104 -8.31 14.57 5.60
CA PHE A 104 -9.16 14.32 4.44
C PHE A 104 -9.25 12.84 4.11
N ALA A 105 -10.45 12.30 4.11
CA ALA A 105 -10.74 10.94 3.65
C ALA A 105 -10.87 10.92 2.12
N SER A 106 -9.82 10.50 1.46
CA SER A 106 -9.79 10.20 0.04
C SER A 106 -10.07 8.71 -0.22
N SER A 107 -9.78 8.21 -1.39
CA SER A 107 -10.08 6.84 -1.82
C SER A 107 -8.92 6.23 -2.57
N LEU A 108 -8.77 4.90 -2.53
CA LEU A 108 -7.88 4.16 -3.41
C LEU A 108 -8.17 4.37 -4.90
N HIS A 109 -9.37 4.86 -5.24
CA HIS A 109 -9.74 5.22 -6.61
C HIS A 109 -9.13 6.57 -7.07
N ALA A 110 -8.62 7.40 -6.14
CA ALA A 110 -7.97 8.67 -6.47
C ALA A 110 -6.53 8.47 -6.97
N ARG A 111 -6.39 7.76 -8.10
CA ARG A 111 -5.11 7.42 -8.73
C ARG A 111 -5.18 7.60 -10.23
N PRO A 112 -4.06 7.95 -10.91
CA PRO A 112 -4.06 8.13 -12.36
C PRO A 112 -4.61 6.92 -13.12
N GLU A 113 -4.29 5.70 -12.70
CA GLU A 113 -4.71 4.47 -13.36
C GLU A 113 -6.22 4.20 -13.25
N THR A 114 -6.90 4.84 -12.32
CA THR A 114 -8.33 4.65 -12.04
C THR A 114 -9.17 5.89 -12.28
N ALA A 115 -8.58 7.08 -12.30
CA ALA A 115 -9.27 8.37 -12.40
C ALA A 115 -10.11 8.50 -13.67
N SER A 116 -9.63 7.99 -14.81
CA SER A 116 -10.35 8.04 -16.09
C SER A 116 -11.58 7.12 -16.14
N LYS A 117 -11.80 6.28 -15.13
CA LYS A 117 -12.85 5.25 -15.12
C LYS A 117 -14.14 5.67 -14.42
N SER A 118 -14.12 6.74 -13.62
CA SER A 118 -15.33 7.23 -12.95
C SER A 118 -15.21 8.70 -12.54
N HIS A 119 -16.35 9.40 -12.56
CA HIS A 119 -16.45 10.79 -12.09
C HIS A 119 -16.08 10.93 -10.61
N TYR A 120 -16.34 9.90 -9.81
CA TYR A 120 -15.92 9.83 -8.42
C TYR A 120 -14.40 9.86 -8.29
N ALA A 121 -13.69 9.00 -9.00
CA ALA A 121 -12.23 8.92 -8.95
C ALA A 121 -11.58 10.24 -9.40
N THR A 122 -12.07 10.81 -10.51
CA THR A 122 -11.61 12.12 -11.02
C THR A 122 -11.81 13.23 -10.00
N SER A 123 -13.01 13.29 -9.37
CA SER A 123 -13.31 14.33 -8.37
C SER A 123 -12.47 14.18 -7.10
N LYS A 124 -12.17 12.95 -6.65
CA LYS A 124 -11.28 12.70 -5.50
C LYS A 124 -9.84 13.10 -5.79
N MET A 125 -9.32 12.82 -7.00
CA MET A 125 -8.01 13.32 -7.41
C MET A 125 -7.95 14.85 -7.45
N ALA A 126 -8.98 15.50 -7.99
CA ALA A 126 -9.07 16.95 -8.01
C ALA A 126 -9.14 17.55 -6.58
N ALA A 127 -9.81 16.87 -5.67
CA ALA A 127 -9.87 17.24 -4.26
C ALA A 127 -8.49 17.13 -3.57
N GLU A 128 -7.75 16.03 -3.79
CA GLU A 128 -6.38 15.88 -3.28
C GLU A 128 -5.48 17.00 -3.80
N LYS A 129 -5.53 17.28 -5.11
CA LYS A 129 -4.75 18.35 -5.73
C LYS A 129 -5.10 19.73 -5.16
N LEU A 130 -6.38 20.05 -4.99
CA LEU A 130 -6.81 21.30 -4.35
C LEU A 130 -6.18 21.47 -2.96
N LEU A 131 -6.15 20.40 -2.16
CA LEU A 131 -5.55 20.46 -0.83
C LEU A 131 -4.02 20.61 -0.87
N GLU A 132 -3.34 19.88 -1.76
CA GLU A 132 -1.89 19.99 -1.96
C GLU A 132 -1.49 21.42 -2.39
N ASP A 133 -2.29 22.04 -3.26
CA ASP A 133 -2.01 23.39 -3.78
C ASP A 133 -2.40 24.53 -2.79
N GLN A 134 -3.44 24.36 -1.99
CA GLN A 134 -4.07 25.45 -1.22
C GLN A 134 -4.10 25.27 0.30
N CYS A 135 -3.79 24.08 0.84
CA CYS A 135 -3.84 23.86 2.27
C CYS A 135 -2.54 24.31 2.96
N SER A 136 -2.65 25.28 3.85
CA SER A 136 -1.55 25.76 4.70
C SER A 136 -1.57 25.18 6.12
N LEU A 137 -2.51 24.27 6.39
CA LEU A 137 -2.68 23.60 7.68
C LEU A 137 -1.86 22.30 7.72
N ALA A 138 -1.71 21.69 8.90
CA ALA A 138 -1.26 20.32 8.99
C ALA A 138 -2.28 19.40 8.25
N LEU A 139 -1.86 18.85 7.11
CA LEU A 139 -2.75 18.14 6.19
C LEU A 139 -2.49 16.62 6.22
N ARG A 140 -3.51 15.84 6.57
CA ARG A 140 -3.48 14.39 6.39
C ARG A 140 -4.41 14.00 5.23
N ILE A 141 -3.86 13.36 4.20
CA ILE A 141 -4.65 12.76 3.11
C ILE A 141 -4.62 11.24 3.28
N TYR A 142 -5.76 10.66 3.63
CA TYR A 142 -5.91 9.23 3.78
C TYR A 142 -6.66 8.63 2.61
N GLN A 143 -5.94 7.87 1.74
CA GLN A 143 -6.55 7.08 0.68
C GLN A 143 -7.09 5.78 1.28
N LEU A 144 -8.41 5.71 1.48
CA LEU A 144 -9.07 4.60 2.16
C LEU A 144 -9.38 3.46 1.19
N ALA A 145 -9.14 2.24 1.65
CA ALA A 145 -9.73 1.03 1.07
C ALA A 145 -11.22 0.93 1.43
N ALA A 146 -11.87 -0.17 0.97
CA ALA A 146 -13.24 -0.46 1.38
C ALA A 146 -13.32 -0.61 2.90
N VAL A 147 -13.97 0.36 3.56
CA VAL A 147 -14.14 0.37 5.01
C VAL A 147 -15.21 -0.65 5.39
N TYR A 148 -14.96 -1.41 6.45
CA TYR A 148 -15.92 -2.33 7.05
C TYR A 148 -15.85 -2.27 8.58
N GLY A 149 -16.98 -2.57 9.23
CA GLY A 149 -17.11 -2.57 10.68
C GLY A 149 -18.25 -3.48 11.12
N THR A 150 -19.15 -2.96 11.95
CA THR A 150 -20.36 -3.67 12.36
C THR A 150 -21.32 -3.88 11.21
N GLU A 151 -21.30 -2.97 10.24
CA GLU A 151 -22.08 -3.05 9.01
C GLU A 151 -21.15 -3.16 7.78
N LEU A 152 -21.70 -3.69 6.69
CA LEU A 152 -21.01 -3.88 5.42
C LEU A 152 -21.75 -3.12 4.33
N ALA A 153 -21.02 -2.33 3.54
CA ALA A 153 -21.60 -1.55 2.44
C ALA A 153 -20.96 -1.89 1.10
N GLY A 154 -21.58 -1.41 0.02
CA GLY A 154 -21.13 -1.64 -1.35
C GLY A 154 -20.99 -3.13 -1.67
N ASN A 155 -19.92 -3.50 -2.32
CA ASN A 155 -19.67 -4.90 -2.72
C ASN A 155 -19.51 -5.89 -1.54
N LEU A 156 -19.20 -5.40 -0.34
CA LEU A 156 -19.11 -6.24 0.86
C LEU A 156 -20.49 -6.57 1.43
N ALA A 157 -21.54 -5.81 1.09
CA ALA A 157 -22.90 -6.06 1.54
C ALA A 157 -23.45 -7.44 1.11
N ILE A 158 -22.90 -8.05 0.05
CA ILE A 158 -23.28 -9.41 -0.36
C ILE A 158 -23.07 -10.44 0.76
N VAL A 159 -22.10 -10.21 1.64
CA VAL A 159 -21.78 -11.09 2.77
C VAL A 159 -22.93 -11.14 3.78
N THR A 160 -23.70 -10.04 3.94
CA THR A 160 -24.84 -9.99 4.88
C THR A 160 -25.99 -10.91 4.49
N LYS A 161 -26.08 -11.30 3.21
CA LYS A 161 -27.11 -12.22 2.70
C LYS A 161 -26.85 -13.69 3.06
N LEU A 162 -25.66 -14.00 3.60
CA LEU A 162 -25.25 -15.36 3.93
C LEU A 162 -25.47 -15.68 5.43
N PRO A 163 -25.54 -16.97 5.80
CA PRO A 163 -25.62 -17.39 7.19
C PRO A 163 -24.43 -16.84 8.00
N THR A 164 -24.71 -16.42 9.24
CA THR A 164 -23.73 -15.79 10.14
C THR A 164 -22.40 -16.55 10.27
N PRO A 165 -22.36 -17.91 10.40
CA PRO A 165 -21.10 -18.61 10.63
C PRO A 165 -20.14 -18.58 9.44
N VAL A 166 -20.61 -18.38 8.19
CA VAL A 166 -19.75 -18.33 6.99
C VAL A 166 -19.26 -16.92 6.67
N ARG A 167 -19.87 -15.88 7.23
CA ARG A 167 -19.53 -14.45 6.95
C ARG A 167 -18.06 -14.12 7.20
N PRO A 168 -17.44 -14.52 8.34
CA PRO A 168 -16.04 -14.19 8.60
C PRO A 168 -15.09 -14.82 7.57
N ALA A 169 -15.34 -16.07 7.16
CA ALA A 169 -14.52 -16.74 6.16
C ALA A 169 -14.63 -16.04 4.79
N LEU A 170 -15.85 -15.69 4.37
CA LEU A 170 -16.06 -15.00 3.11
C LEU A 170 -15.45 -13.59 3.12
N LEU A 171 -15.52 -12.86 4.23
CA LEU A 171 -14.84 -11.56 4.37
C LEU A 171 -13.32 -11.69 4.18
N LYS A 172 -12.70 -12.76 4.71
CA LYS A 172 -11.27 -13.03 4.49
C LYS A 172 -10.96 -13.33 3.03
N ILE A 173 -11.81 -14.11 2.35
CA ILE A 173 -11.67 -14.41 0.92
C ILE A 173 -11.82 -13.13 0.08
N LEU A 174 -12.87 -12.35 0.29
CA LEU A 174 -13.08 -11.09 -0.41
C LEU A 174 -11.96 -10.08 -0.12
N GLY A 175 -11.49 -10.02 1.14
CA GLY A 175 -10.35 -9.22 1.55
C GLY A 175 -9.05 -9.66 0.86
N ALA A 176 -8.87 -10.96 0.56
CA ALA A 176 -7.71 -11.43 -0.22
C ALA A 176 -7.76 -10.97 -1.68
N LEU A 177 -8.95 -10.72 -2.22
CA LEU A 177 -9.14 -10.27 -3.62
C LEU A 177 -9.00 -8.75 -3.77
N ARG A 178 -9.25 -7.96 -2.72
CA ARG A 178 -9.12 -6.49 -2.73
C ARG A 178 -8.76 -5.95 -1.35
N PRO A 179 -8.03 -4.83 -1.27
CA PRO A 179 -7.74 -4.20 0.00
C PRO A 179 -9.02 -3.79 0.74
N THR A 180 -9.03 -4.05 2.04
CA THR A 180 -10.07 -3.64 2.99
C THR A 180 -9.46 -2.83 4.13
N LEU A 181 -10.28 -2.13 4.90
CA LEU A 181 -9.87 -1.34 6.06
C LEU A 181 -10.90 -1.50 7.18
N GLN A 182 -10.49 -2.03 8.32
CA GLN A 182 -11.33 -2.13 9.49
C GLN A 182 -11.58 -0.75 10.10
N ALA A 183 -12.84 -0.44 10.42
CA ALA A 183 -13.25 0.86 10.96
C ALA A 183 -12.51 1.24 12.24
N ARG A 184 -12.27 0.27 13.14
CA ARG A 184 -11.48 0.49 14.37
C ARG A 184 -10.07 0.98 14.03
N ARG A 185 -9.41 0.36 13.06
CA ARG A 185 -8.06 0.77 12.65
C ARG A 185 -8.04 2.17 12.04
N LEU A 186 -9.08 2.54 11.28
CA LEU A 186 -9.24 3.90 10.77
C LEU A 186 -9.40 4.90 11.93
N ALA A 187 -10.21 4.58 12.94
CA ALA A 187 -10.37 5.41 14.12
C ALA A 187 -9.05 5.59 14.88
N ASP A 188 -8.28 4.52 15.09
CA ASP A 188 -6.98 4.58 15.75
C ASP A 188 -5.99 5.48 14.98
N GLU A 189 -5.96 5.38 13.64
CA GLU A 189 -5.11 6.24 12.80
C GLU A 189 -5.54 7.72 12.84
N ILE A 190 -6.85 8.00 12.93
CA ILE A 190 -7.36 9.38 13.10
C ILE A 190 -6.93 9.94 14.45
N LEU A 191 -7.06 9.19 15.53
CA LEU A 191 -6.64 9.60 16.87
C LEU A 191 -5.13 9.89 16.91
N ASN A 192 -4.33 9.01 16.30
CA ASN A 192 -2.89 9.21 16.19
C ASN A 192 -2.55 10.47 15.37
N ALA A 193 -3.32 10.74 14.31
CA ALA A 193 -3.12 11.94 13.49
C ALA A 193 -3.38 13.23 14.26
N VAL A 194 -4.44 13.26 15.08
CA VAL A 194 -4.77 14.44 15.89
C VAL A 194 -3.71 14.70 16.95
N ASN A 195 -3.14 13.65 17.54
CA ASN A 195 -2.04 13.77 18.53
C ASN A 195 -0.69 14.17 17.91
N ASP A 196 -0.51 13.99 16.61
CA ASP A 196 0.74 14.31 15.90
C ASP A 196 0.42 15.08 14.61
N PRO A 197 0.17 16.40 14.71
CA PRO A 197 -0.30 17.23 13.59
C PRO A 197 0.84 17.55 12.61
N ARG A 198 1.11 16.62 11.70
CA ARG A 198 2.05 16.77 10.59
C ARG A 198 1.37 16.49 9.25
N SER A 199 1.89 17.06 8.19
CA SER A 199 1.39 16.76 6.85
C SER A 199 1.89 15.40 6.37
N GLU A 200 0.94 14.55 5.91
CA GLU A 200 1.23 13.22 5.43
C GLU A 200 0.17 12.76 4.42
N ARG A 201 0.60 12.02 3.39
CA ARG A 201 -0.28 11.27 2.52
C ARG A 201 -0.06 9.78 2.73
N LYS A 202 -1.11 9.05 3.08
CA LYS A 202 -1.01 7.63 3.45
C LYS A 202 -2.15 6.80 2.86
N ILE A 203 -1.82 5.60 2.39
CA ILE A 203 -2.80 4.61 2.01
C ILE A 203 -3.16 3.80 3.25
N LEU A 204 -4.44 3.79 3.62
CA LEU A 204 -4.93 3.05 4.77
C LEU A 204 -5.68 1.79 4.31
N THR A 205 -5.13 0.66 4.73
CA THR A 205 -5.68 -0.68 4.50
C THR A 205 -5.31 -1.59 5.65
N ASP A 206 -5.91 -2.77 5.72
CA ASP A 206 -5.50 -3.83 6.65
C ASP A 206 -4.18 -4.51 6.24
N GLN A 207 -3.63 -4.17 5.07
CA GLN A 207 -2.37 -4.70 4.55
C GLN A 207 -2.30 -6.24 4.53
N GLN A 208 -3.45 -6.90 4.41
CA GLN A 208 -3.58 -8.36 4.54
C GLN A 208 -3.05 -8.93 5.88
N ARG A 209 -2.86 -8.08 6.90
CA ARG A 209 -2.53 -8.56 8.25
C ARG A 209 -3.69 -9.44 8.73
N ASP A 210 -3.37 -10.53 9.35
CA ASP A 210 -4.36 -11.48 9.90
C ASP A 210 -5.38 -12.02 8.87
N ASN A 211 -5.02 -12.03 7.58
CA ASN A 211 -5.82 -12.67 6.53
C ASN A 211 -5.23 -14.04 6.14
N PRO A 212 -5.70 -15.16 6.75
CA PRO A 212 -5.17 -16.48 6.46
C PRO A 212 -5.45 -16.93 5.03
N ALA A 213 -6.56 -16.50 4.41
CA ALA A 213 -6.88 -16.83 3.02
C ALA A 213 -5.82 -16.26 2.08
N PHE A 214 -5.45 -14.98 2.24
CA PHE A 214 -4.38 -14.35 1.46
C PHE A 214 -3.04 -15.05 1.71
N THR A 215 -2.68 -15.27 2.96
CA THR A 215 -1.38 -15.87 3.34
C THR A 215 -1.22 -17.28 2.78
N LEU A 216 -2.28 -18.11 2.87
CA LEU A 216 -2.28 -19.48 2.36
C LEU A 216 -2.19 -19.51 0.82
N CYS A 217 -3.01 -18.70 0.13
CA CYS A 217 -2.98 -18.62 -1.33
C CYS A 217 -1.63 -18.11 -1.83
N LYS A 218 -1.08 -17.06 -1.21
CA LYS A 218 0.23 -16.51 -1.56
C LYS A 218 1.34 -17.56 -1.37
N ARG A 219 1.33 -18.27 -0.24
CA ARG A 219 2.29 -19.35 0.00
C ARG A 219 2.11 -20.51 -1.00
N GLY A 220 0.88 -20.87 -1.31
CA GLY A 220 0.58 -21.85 -2.36
C GLY A 220 1.18 -21.44 -3.72
N MET A 221 1.02 -20.19 -4.13
CA MET A 221 1.63 -19.63 -5.35
C MET A 221 3.17 -19.74 -5.32
N ASP A 222 3.81 -19.39 -4.20
CA ASP A 222 5.27 -19.50 -4.03
C ASP A 222 5.74 -20.97 -4.23
N LEU A 223 5.05 -21.92 -3.58
CA LEU A 223 5.40 -23.35 -3.65
C LEU A 223 5.11 -23.97 -5.01
N VAL A 224 3.98 -23.64 -5.63
CA VAL A 224 3.63 -24.11 -6.98
C VAL A 224 4.65 -23.61 -7.99
N PHE A 225 5.03 -22.32 -7.92
CA PHE A 225 6.08 -21.78 -8.79
C PHE A 225 7.42 -22.50 -8.59
N ALA A 226 7.85 -22.65 -7.32
CA ALA A 226 9.12 -23.32 -7.01
C ALA A 226 9.12 -24.79 -7.46
N ALA A 227 8.02 -25.52 -7.29
CA ALA A 227 7.86 -26.89 -7.74
C ALA A 227 7.87 -27.00 -9.29
N THR A 228 7.13 -26.09 -9.96
CA THR A 228 7.10 -26.06 -11.44
C THR A 228 8.50 -25.80 -12.01
N VAL A 229 9.21 -24.81 -11.49
CA VAL A 229 10.58 -24.52 -11.94
C VAL A 229 11.52 -25.66 -11.60
N GLY A 230 11.44 -26.20 -10.38
CA GLY A 230 12.30 -27.30 -9.94
C GLY A 230 12.07 -28.61 -10.72
N LEU A 231 10.82 -28.96 -11.06
CA LEU A 231 10.49 -30.18 -11.77
C LEU A 231 10.69 -30.08 -13.30
N LEU A 232 10.29 -28.94 -13.89
CA LEU A 232 10.35 -28.80 -15.35
C LEU A 232 11.68 -28.24 -15.86
N PHE A 233 12.40 -27.47 -15.07
CA PHE A 233 13.61 -26.77 -15.48
C PHE A 233 14.87 -27.19 -14.71
N TRP A 234 14.85 -28.30 -13.96
CA TRP A 234 16.03 -28.80 -13.24
C TRP A 234 17.24 -29.03 -14.18
N TRP A 235 16.99 -29.55 -15.37
CA TRP A 235 18.01 -29.77 -16.40
C TRP A 235 18.64 -28.42 -16.88
N LEU A 236 17.83 -27.39 -17.03
CA LEU A 236 18.32 -26.04 -17.38
C LEU A 236 19.19 -25.48 -16.26
N ILE A 237 18.77 -25.65 -14.99
CA ILE A 237 19.55 -25.25 -13.82
C ILE A 237 20.88 -25.97 -13.81
N ALA A 238 20.93 -27.28 -14.11
CA ALA A 238 22.17 -28.07 -14.20
C ALA A 238 23.07 -27.60 -15.33
N ILE A 239 22.53 -27.38 -16.54
CA ILE A 239 23.30 -26.90 -17.70
C ILE A 239 23.89 -25.51 -17.42
N VAL A 240 23.09 -24.57 -16.90
CA VAL A 240 23.56 -23.22 -16.57
C VAL A 240 24.62 -23.27 -15.47
N TRP A 241 24.42 -24.10 -14.44
CA TRP A 241 25.41 -24.29 -13.38
C TRP A 241 26.77 -24.76 -13.98
N LEU A 242 26.72 -25.77 -14.85
CA LEU A 242 27.91 -26.29 -15.50
C LEU A 242 28.59 -25.25 -16.41
N ALA A 243 27.79 -24.53 -17.20
CA ALA A 243 28.28 -23.48 -18.07
C ALA A 243 28.97 -22.34 -17.27
N VAL A 244 28.38 -21.91 -16.16
CA VAL A 244 28.99 -20.91 -15.26
C VAL A 244 30.29 -21.47 -14.65
N LYS A 245 30.29 -22.74 -14.22
CA LYS A 245 31.45 -23.40 -13.61
C LYS A 245 32.63 -23.52 -14.58
N LEU A 246 32.36 -23.78 -15.86
CA LEU A 246 33.40 -23.93 -16.89
C LEU A 246 33.93 -22.58 -17.43
N THR A 247 33.13 -21.51 -17.34
CA THR A 247 33.48 -20.21 -17.96
C THR A 247 33.96 -19.16 -16.94
N SER A 248 33.84 -19.44 -15.64
CA SER A 248 34.29 -18.52 -14.57
C SER A 248 34.88 -19.27 -13.38
N GLU A 249 35.97 -18.76 -12.83
CA GLU A 249 36.60 -19.32 -11.63
C GLU A 249 35.66 -19.24 -10.40
N GLY A 250 35.61 -20.32 -9.60
CA GLY A 250 34.86 -20.39 -8.32
C GLY A 250 33.56 -21.17 -8.41
N PRO A 251 32.66 -21.12 -7.38
CA PRO A 251 31.41 -21.88 -7.36
C PRO A 251 30.40 -21.36 -8.38
N GLY A 252 29.64 -22.26 -9.04
CA GLY A 252 28.61 -21.89 -10.05
C GLY A 252 27.43 -21.14 -9.45
N ILE A 253 27.10 -21.41 -8.18
CA ILE A 253 26.09 -20.66 -7.41
C ILE A 253 26.79 -19.65 -6.52
N PHE A 254 26.33 -18.43 -6.58
CA PHE A 254 26.73 -17.31 -5.73
C PHE A 254 25.74 -17.18 -4.58
N ALA A 255 26.26 -17.20 -3.35
CA ALA A 255 25.50 -17.05 -2.11
C ALA A 255 25.81 -15.68 -1.50
N GLN A 256 24.82 -14.82 -1.38
CA GLN A 256 25.00 -13.45 -0.88
C GLN A 256 24.06 -13.16 0.26
N GLN A 257 24.60 -12.61 1.35
CA GLN A 257 23.78 -12.17 2.47
C GLN A 257 22.92 -10.98 2.06
N ARG A 258 21.63 -11.06 2.38
CA ARG A 258 20.62 -10.04 2.12
C ARG A 258 19.75 -9.81 3.36
N VAL A 259 19.08 -8.65 3.41
CA VAL A 259 18.12 -8.32 4.46
C VAL A 259 16.77 -8.94 4.10
N GLY A 260 16.27 -9.76 5.02
CA GLY A 260 14.98 -10.46 4.91
C GLY A 260 13.88 -9.85 5.79
N GLN A 261 12.86 -10.66 6.04
CA GLN A 261 11.72 -10.29 6.88
C GLN A 261 12.18 -9.93 8.30
N HIS A 262 11.58 -8.88 8.88
CA HIS A 262 11.91 -8.30 10.19
C HIS A 262 13.38 -7.84 10.30
N GLY A 263 14.03 -7.55 9.16
CA GLY A 263 15.44 -7.16 9.13
C GLY A 263 16.42 -8.31 9.37
N LYS A 264 15.96 -9.56 9.48
CA LYS A 264 16.82 -10.72 9.69
C LYS A 264 17.61 -11.04 8.42
N PRO A 265 18.94 -11.25 8.52
CA PRO A 265 19.74 -11.61 7.36
C PRO A 265 19.42 -13.04 6.90
N PHE A 266 19.46 -13.25 5.58
CA PHE A 266 19.36 -14.58 4.96
C PHE A 266 20.33 -14.68 3.78
N ILE A 267 20.58 -15.90 3.29
CA ILE A 267 21.43 -16.16 2.13
C ILE A 267 20.57 -16.25 0.88
N CYS A 268 20.75 -15.30 -0.04
CA CYS A 268 20.12 -15.28 -1.35
C CYS A 268 20.99 -16.02 -2.37
N TYR A 269 20.44 -17.01 -3.08
CA TYR A 269 21.15 -17.83 -4.05
C TYR A 269 20.90 -17.32 -5.47
N LYS A 270 21.98 -17.18 -6.25
CA LYS A 270 21.94 -16.81 -7.67
C LYS A 270 23.01 -17.59 -8.44
N PHE A 271 22.88 -17.70 -9.76
CA PHE A 271 24.04 -18.07 -10.55
C PHE A 271 25.06 -16.95 -10.54
N ARG A 272 26.34 -17.31 -10.56
CA ARG A 272 27.41 -16.33 -10.66
C ARG A 272 27.39 -15.69 -12.04
N THR A 273 27.31 -14.37 -12.07
CA THR A 273 27.32 -13.54 -13.29
C THR A 273 28.50 -12.59 -13.34
N MET A 274 29.30 -12.51 -12.27
CA MET A 274 30.44 -11.61 -12.13
C MET A 274 31.74 -12.38 -11.97
N LYS A 275 32.87 -11.72 -12.33
CA LYS A 275 34.22 -12.26 -12.13
C LYS A 275 34.47 -12.47 -10.63
N LYS A 276 35.39 -13.42 -10.34
CA LYS A 276 35.92 -13.64 -8.98
C LYS A 276 36.51 -12.32 -8.46
N ASP A 277 36.40 -12.09 -7.17
CA ASP A 277 36.90 -10.91 -6.47
C ASP A 277 36.27 -9.56 -6.82
N THR A 278 35.12 -9.56 -7.55
CA THR A 278 34.31 -8.36 -7.72
C THR A 278 33.75 -7.91 -6.35
N LYS A 279 33.93 -6.64 -6.02
CA LYS A 279 33.44 -6.05 -4.76
C LYS A 279 31.94 -6.32 -4.59
N GLN A 280 31.53 -6.77 -3.40
CA GLN A 280 30.13 -6.95 -3.08
C GLN A 280 29.46 -5.58 -2.83
N ALA A 281 28.88 -5.02 -3.86
CA ALA A 281 28.18 -3.75 -3.86
C ALA A 281 26.83 -3.86 -4.58
N GLY A 282 26.02 -2.81 -4.51
CA GLY A 282 24.79 -2.73 -5.30
C GLY A 282 25.09 -2.79 -6.80
N THR A 283 24.22 -3.39 -7.58
CA THR A 283 24.44 -3.55 -9.02
C THR A 283 24.64 -2.21 -9.74
N HIS A 284 23.97 -1.15 -9.25
CA HIS A 284 24.10 0.23 -9.73
C HIS A 284 25.46 0.88 -9.38
N GLU A 285 26.24 0.31 -8.47
CA GLU A 285 27.57 0.79 -8.07
C GLU A 285 28.70 0.10 -8.87
N LEU A 286 28.37 -0.96 -9.63
CA LEU A 286 29.34 -1.80 -10.32
C LEU A 286 29.38 -1.49 -11.82
N THR A 287 30.60 -1.61 -12.39
CA THR A 287 30.83 -1.38 -13.82
C THR A 287 30.49 -2.61 -14.67
N ASN A 288 30.09 -2.40 -15.90
CA ASN A 288 29.78 -3.44 -16.89
C ASN A 288 30.97 -4.39 -17.17
N THR A 289 32.21 -3.96 -16.90
CA THR A 289 33.45 -4.73 -17.10
C THR A 289 33.63 -5.89 -16.12
N SER A 290 32.92 -5.84 -14.96
CA SER A 290 32.94 -6.89 -13.96
C SER A 290 32.05 -8.09 -14.29
N VAL A 291 31.12 -7.95 -15.26
CA VAL A 291 30.16 -8.99 -15.64
C VAL A 291 30.78 -9.93 -16.68
N THR A 292 30.68 -11.25 -16.48
CA THR A 292 31.15 -12.26 -17.44
C THR A 292 30.28 -12.26 -18.72
N LYS A 293 30.82 -12.78 -19.85
CA LYS A 293 30.04 -12.88 -21.10
C LYS A 293 28.74 -13.68 -20.91
N ILE A 294 28.80 -14.83 -20.26
CA ILE A 294 27.65 -15.64 -19.94
C ILE A 294 26.76 -14.93 -18.93
N GLY A 295 27.34 -14.21 -17.97
CA GLY A 295 26.60 -13.43 -16.97
C GLY A 295 25.71 -12.34 -17.57
N LYS A 296 26.12 -11.69 -18.65
CA LYS A 296 25.27 -10.73 -19.38
C LYS A 296 24.02 -11.38 -19.95
N LEU A 297 24.14 -12.57 -20.54
CA LEU A 297 23.01 -13.34 -21.06
C LEU A 297 22.07 -13.77 -19.94
N LEU A 298 22.62 -14.34 -18.85
CA LEU A 298 21.83 -14.81 -17.70
C LEU A 298 21.04 -13.68 -17.06
N ARG A 299 21.63 -12.49 -16.87
CA ARG A 299 20.94 -11.29 -16.34
C ARG A 299 19.85 -10.79 -17.27
N LYS A 300 20.12 -10.72 -18.58
CA LYS A 300 19.12 -10.31 -19.58
C LYS A 300 17.89 -11.21 -19.58
N THR A 301 18.08 -12.51 -19.38
CA THR A 301 17.02 -13.52 -19.35
C THR A 301 16.48 -13.80 -17.95
N LYS A 302 17.03 -13.17 -16.90
CA LYS A 302 16.73 -13.42 -15.46
C LYS A 302 16.95 -14.88 -15.02
N VAL A 303 17.61 -15.68 -15.83
CA VAL A 303 17.95 -17.08 -15.52
C VAL A 303 18.93 -17.17 -14.34
N ASP A 304 19.72 -16.12 -14.11
CA ASP A 304 20.62 -16.03 -12.94
C ASP A 304 19.86 -16.09 -11.60
N GLU A 305 18.58 -15.80 -11.57
CA GLU A 305 17.76 -15.81 -10.34
C GLU A 305 17.06 -17.16 -10.08
N LEU A 306 17.14 -18.15 -11.00
CA LEU A 306 16.51 -19.47 -10.82
C LEU A 306 16.90 -20.18 -9.50
N PRO A 307 18.16 -20.12 -9.00
CA PRO A 307 18.49 -20.73 -7.71
C PRO A 307 17.72 -20.18 -6.52
N GLN A 308 17.04 -19.01 -6.64
CA GLN A 308 16.21 -18.46 -5.56
C GLN A 308 14.97 -19.33 -5.26
N ILE A 309 14.63 -20.32 -6.11
CA ILE A 309 13.60 -21.32 -5.76
C ILE A 309 13.91 -22.00 -4.41
N ILE A 310 15.19 -22.15 -4.06
CA ILE A 310 15.61 -22.67 -2.75
C ILE A 310 15.15 -21.73 -1.64
N ASN A 311 15.24 -20.42 -1.83
CA ASN A 311 14.77 -19.43 -0.85
C ASN A 311 13.25 -19.40 -0.77
N LEU A 312 12.53 -19.62 -1.89
CA LEU A 312 11.08 -19.79 -1.86
C LEU A 312 10.68 -21.04 -1.04
N LEU A 313 11.32 -22.17 -1.28
CA LEU A 313 11.03 -23.43 -0.55
C LEU A 313 11.32 -23.27 0.96
N LYS A 314 12.43 -22.64 1.34
CA LYS A 314 12.79 -22.34 2.73
C LYS A 314 11.84 -21.33 3.38
N GLY A 315 11.16 -20.50 2.57
CA GLY A 315 10.32 -19.41 3.07
C GLY A 315 11.09 -18.14 3.47
N ASP A 316 12.36 -18.01 3.08
CA ASP A 316 13.15 -16.79 3.23
C ASP A 316 12.62 -15.67 2.33
N MET A 317 12.07 -16.06 1.17
CA MET A 317 11.52 -15.18 0.14
C MET A 317 10.11 -15.62 -0.29
N SER A 318 9.43 -14.73 -0.98
CA SER A 318 8.20 -14.95 -1.73
C SER A 318 8.45 -14.66 -3.21
N LEU A 319 7.58 -15.14 -4.09
CA LEU A 319 7.66 -14.81 -5.52
C LEU A 319 7.52 -13.30 -5.74
N ILE A 320 6.55 -12.68 -5.06
CA ILE A 320 6.29 -11.24 -5.12
C ILE A 320 6.52 -10.59 -3.76
N GLY A 321 7.28 -9.50 -3.74
CA GLY A 321 7.60 -8.72 -2.55
C GLY A 321 8.65 -7.63 -2.83
N PRO A 322 9.02 -6.83 -1.83
CA PRO A 322 10.15 -5.90 -1.94
C PRO A 322 11.46 -6.62 -2.26
N ARG A 323 12.22 -6.11 -3.23
CA ARG A 323 13.51 -6.73 -3.59
C ARG A 323 14.48 -6.72 -2.40
N PRO A 324 15.15 -7.82 -2.03
CA PRO A 324 16.03 -7.87 -0.88
C PRO A 324 17.28 -7.00 -1.07
N CYS A 325 17.54 -6.08 -0.14
CA CYS A 325 18.70 -5.19 -0.16
C CYS A 325 19.93 -5.84 0.51
N LEU A 326 21.10 -5.23 0.28
CA LEU A 326 22.34 -5.58 0.97
C LEU A 326 22.33 -5.02 2.41
N PRO A 327 22.99 -5.69 3.36
CA PRO A 327 23.16 -5.14 4.73
C PRO A 327 23.88 -3.79 4.77
N THR A 328 24.65 -3.46 3.75
CA THR A 328 25.39 -2.19 3.62
C THR A 328 24.51 -1.01 3.15
N GLN A 329 23.32 -1.26 2.66
CA GLN A 329 22.39 -0.22 2.15
C GLN A 329 21.56 0.38 3.29
N ILE A 330 22.24 1.05 4.24
CA ILE A 330 21.67 1.53 5.51
C ILE A 330 20.50 2.48 5.27
N GLU A 331 20.64 3.47 4.38
CA GLU A 331 19.58 4.44 4.08
C GLU A 331 18.28 3.75 3.62
N LEU A 332 18.40 2.74 2.74
CA LEU A 332 17.24 1.98 2.27
C LEU A 332 16.61 1.15 3.39
N ILE A 333 17.44 0.53 4.24
CA ILE A 333 16.98 -0.27 5.38
C ILE A 333 16.20 0.61 6.37
N GLU A 334 16.70 1.79 6.69
CA GLU A 334 16.05 2.75 7.60
C GLU A 334 14.73 3.26 7.00
N ALA A 335 14.73 3.67 5.73
CA ALA A 335 13.54 4.11 5.04
C ALA A 335 12.46 3.00 4.98
N ARG A 336 12.86 1.74 4.72
CA ARG A 336 11.94 0.59 4.74
C ARG A 336 11.43 0.28 6.14
N ARG A 337 12.26 0.39 7.16
CA ARG A 337 11.89 0.17 8.57
C ARG A 337 10.85 1.17 9.01
N SER A 338 11.05 2.46 8.75
CA SER A 338 10.11 3.54 9.11
C SER A 338 8.73 3.38 8.46
N LEU A 339 8.67 2.73 7.29
CA LEU A 339 7.43 2.48 6.53
C LEU A 339 6.86 1.06 6.76
N GLY A 340 7.44 0.24 7.64
CA GLY A 340 6.99 -1.13 7.91
C GLY A 340 7.21 -2.11 6.75
N VAL A 341 8.08 -1.77 5.79
CA VAL A 341 8.37 -2.63 4.63
C VAL A 341 9.07 -3.91 5.02
N LEU A 342 9.85 -3.89 6.09
CA LEU A 342 10.57 -5.07 6.56
C LEU A 342 9.67 -6.13 7.23
N ASP A 343 8.39 -5.84 7.48
CA ASP A 343 7.46 -6.79 8.10
C ASP A 343 7.02 -7.91 7.15
N VAL A 344 7.34 -7.80 5.87
CA VAL A 344 6.98 -8.80 4.86
C VAL A 344 8.22 -9.49 4.30
N ARG A 345 8.02 -10.71 3.74
CA ARG A 345 9.09 -11.41 3.04
C ARG A 345 9.53 -10.64 1.80
N PRO A 346 10.83 -10.56 1.54
CA PRO A 346 11.32 -10.02 0.26
C PRO A 346 10.88 -10.89 -0.91
N GLY A 347 10.83 -10.30 -2.11
CA GLY A 347 10.37 -10.95 -3.34
C GLY A 347 11.46 -11.15 -4.38
N ILE A 348 11.26 -12.13 -5.26
CA ILE A 348 12.01 -12.28 -6.50
C ILE A 348 11.63 -11.13 -7.44
N SER A 349 10.34 -10.84 -7.57
CA SER A 349 9.80 -9.69 -8.28
C SER A 349 8.94 -8.82 -7.34
N GLY A 350 8.58 -7.61 -7.76
CA GLY A 350 7.77 -6.69 -6.96
C GLY A 350 7.26 -5.49 -7.74
N LEU A 351 6.38 -4.72 -7.11
CA LEU A 351 5.76 -3.53 -7.71
C LEU A 351 6.80 -2.50 -8.15
N SER A 352 7.80 -2.24 -7.31
CA SER A 352 8.87 -1.28 -7.59
C SER A 352 9.69 -1.71 -8.80
N GLN A 353 9.96 -3.01 -8.93
CA GLN A 353 10.73 -3.54 -10.05
C GLN A 353 9.99 -3.37 -11.38
N ILE A 354 8.67 -3.68 -11.45
CA ILE A 354 7.89 -3.48 -12.69
C ILE A 354 7.68 -1.99 -13.05
N ARG A 355 7.87 -1.09 -12.07
CA ARG A 355 7.87 0.37 -12.26
C ARG A 355 9.26 0.94 -12.56
N ASN A 356 10.28 0.10 -12.68
CA ASN A 356 11.67 0.50 -12.89
C ASN A 356 12.23 1.43 -11.79
N ILE A 357 11.75 1.29 -10.55
CA ILE A 357 12.30 1.97 -9.39
C ILE A 357 13.32 1.04 -8.75
N ASP A 358 14.57 1.47 -8.69
CA ASP A 358 15.69 0.66 -8.20
C ASP A 358 16.32 1.22 -6.91
N MET A 359 17.39 0.58 -6.46
CA MET A 359 18.06 0.91 -5.20
C MET A 359 18.91 2.20 -5.26
N SER A 360 19.02 2.87 -6.42
CA SER A 360 19.68 4.17 -6.55
C SER A 360 18.86 5.32 -5.94
N THR A 361 17.55 5.10 -5.74
CA THR A 361 16.62 6.05 -5.11
C THR A 361 15.96 5.45 -3.87
N PRO A 362 16.67 5.31 -2.73
CA PRO A 362 16.23 4.54 -1.56
C PRO A 362 14.86 4.95 -1.01
N LYS A 363 14.59 6.26 -0.90
CA LYS A 363 13.33 6.77 -0.37
C LYS A 363 12.15 6.48 -1.31
N ALA A 364 12.32 6.72 -2.61
CA ALA A 364 11.28 6.43 -3.61
C ALA A 364 11.00 4.92 -3.69
N LEU A 365 12.05 4.10 -3.60
CA LEU A 365 11.92 2.64 -3.56
C LEU A 365 11.14 2.19 -2.31
N ALA A 366 11.50 2.68 -1.13
CA ALA A 366 10.82 2.35 0.12
C ALA A 366 9.34 2.76 0.10
N GLN A 367 9.01 3.93 -0.49
CA GLN A 367 7.63 4.39 -0.67
C GLN A 367 6.84 3.47 -1.62
N SER A 368 7.43 3.09 -2.76
CA SER A 368 6.80 2.16 -3.71
C SER A 368 6.60 0.76 -3.10
N ASP A 369 7.53 0.30 -2.28
CA ASP A 369 7.41 -0.96 -1.55
C ASP A 369 6.31 -0.89 -0.47
N ALA A 370 6.18 0.23 0.25
CA ALA A 370 5.10 0.46 1.19
C ALA A 370 3.73 0.54 0.50
N GLU A 371 3.68 1.15 -0.70
CA GLU A 371 2.49 1.14 -1.54
C GLU A 371 2.07 -0.28 -1.93
N TYR A 372 3.03 -1.13 -2.36
CA TYR A 372 2.74 -2.53 -2.63
C TYR A 372 2.11 -3.22 -1.40
N ILE A 373 2.68 -3.03 -0.21
CA ILE A 373 2.17 -3.64 1.02
C ILE A 373 0.75 -3.18 1.33
N ALA A 374 0.48 -1.90 1.16
CA ALA A 374 -0.86 -1.35 1.36
C ALA A 374 -1.89 -1.92 0.37
N LEU A 375 -1.49 -2.17 -0.87
CA LEU A 375 -2.36 -2.64 -1.95
C LEU A 375 -2.40 -4.15 -2.14
N ARG A 376 -1.65 -4.92 -1.34
CA ARG A 376 -1.57 -6.39 -1.49
C ARG A 376 -2.94 -7.02 -1.65
N SER A 377 -3.07 -7.82 -2.70
CA SER A 377 -4.25 -8.60 -3.03
C SER A 377 -3.87 -9.66 -4.06
N LEU A 378 -4.58 -10.78 -4.12
CA LEU A 378 -4.27 -11.84 -5.08
C LEU A 378 -4.26 -11.35 -6.54
N PRO A 379 -5.20 -10.48 -6.99
CA PRO A 379 -5.11 -9.90 -8.33
C PRO A 379 -3.86 -9.05 -8.56
N LEU A 380 -3.37 -8.31 -7.55
CA LEU A 380 -2.13 -7.53 -7.68
C LEU A 380 -0.91 -8.45 -7.78
N GLU A 381 -0.86 -9.53 -6.98
CA GLU A 381 0.19 -10.55 -7.09
C GLU A 381 0.27 -11.12 -8.53
N LEU A 382 -0.89 -11.55 -9.07
CA LEU A 382 -0.98 -12.06 -10.44
C LEU A 382 -0.59 -11.02 -11.49
N LYS A 383 -1.03 -9.76 -11.33
CA LYS A 383 -0.64 -8.67 -12.23
C LYS A 383 0.87 -8.46 -12.26
N ILE A 384 1.55 -8.52 -11.12
CA ILE A 384 3.00 -8.37 -11.04
C ILE A 384 3.70 -9.57 -11.69
N ILE A 385 3.21 -10.79 -11.46
CA ILE A 385 3.73 -12.01 -12.11
C ILE A 385 3.64 -11.88 -13.63
N LEU A 386 2.48 -11.53 -14.16
CA LEU A 386 2.26 -11.36 -15.60
C LEU A 386 3.15 -10.25 -16.18
N ALA A 387 3.22 -9.10 -15.53
CA ALA A 387 4.07 -8.00 -15.95
C ALA A 387 5.55 -8.41 -15.99
N THR A 388 6.02 -9.16 -14.99
CA THR A 388 7.39 -9.68 -14.96
C THR A 388 7.65 -10.69 -16.08
N ALA A 389 6.69 -11.60 -16.35
CA ALA A 389 6.79 -12.60 -17.42
C ALA A 389 6.80 -11.96 -18.82
N THR A 390 6.08 -10.84 -19.00
CA THR A 390 6.04 -10.07 -20.27
C THR A 390 7.21 -9.08 -20.43
N GLY A 391 8.22 -9.12 -19.55
CA GLY A 391 9.46 -8.35 -19.70
C GLY A 391 9.49 -7.01 -18.97
N SER A 392 8.48 -6.67 -18.17
CA SER A 392 8.55 -5.50 -17.28
C SER A 392 9.58 -5.74 -16.16
N GLY A 393 10.19 -4.65 -15.68
CA GLY A 393 11.21 -4.75 -14.62
C GLY A 393 12.51 -5.35 -15.14
N GLN A 394 13.13 -4.72 -16.14
CA GLN A 394 14.49 -5.01 -16.54
C GLN A 394 15.39 -4.84 -15.32
N GLY A 395 16.19 -5.88 -15.01
CA GLY A 395 17.00 -5.96 -13.78
C GLY A 395 17.87 -4.72 -13.55
N ASP A 396 18.43 -4.61 -12.34
CA ASP A 396 19.27 -3.50 -11.92
C ASP A 396 20.27 -3.12 -13.02
N LYS A 397 20.18 -1.90 -13.54
CA LYS A 397 21.10 -1.39 -14.55
C LYS A 397 22.48 -1.22 -13.92
N THR A 398 23.50 -1.78 -14.54
CA THR A 398 24.89 -1.42 -14.26
C THR A 398 25.16 -0.03 -14.83
N ARG A 399 26.05 0.75 -14.21
CA ARG A 399 26.49 2.02 -14.79
C ARG A 399 27.16 1.75 -16.14
N ASP A 400 26.65 2.41 -17.16
CA ASP A 400 27.40 2.56 -18.41
C ASP A 400 28.58 3.51 -18.13
N THR A 401 29.79 3.05 -18.47
CA THR A 401 31.01 3.86 -18.36
C THR A 401 31.01 4.94 -19.39
#